data_bc3a6bbe2d1295ffe53406b83f26ae04
#
_entry.id   bc3a6bbe2d1295ffe53406b83f26ae04
#
_cell.length_a   1.000
_cell.length_b   1.000
_cell.length_c   1.000
_cell.angle_alpha   90.00
_cell.angle_beta   90.00
_cell.angle_gamma   90.00
#
_symmetry.space_group_name_H-M   'P 1'
#
loop_
_entity.id
_entity.type
_entity.pdbx_description
1 polymer ?
#
loop_
_entity_poly.entity_id
_entity_poly.type
_entity_poly.pdbx_seq_one_letter_code
_entity_poly.pdbx_strand_id
1 'polypeptide(L)'
;QQKMELKENKCAFFQFLALYKSQGLGHDSDGILGLSPHKDMKKKKLHYLWSLKDNGIIDRAMVSFSITSKEMGETPYALFGGYNSTQIVGGAEGLKTFKNF
;
A
#
# COMPACT_ATOMS: atom_id res chain seq x y z
N GLN A 1 2.93 18.25 -5.80
CA GLN A 1 3.37 17.38 -4.70
C GLN A 1 2.42 17.54 -3.52
N GLN A 2 2.04 16.42 -2.94
CA GLN A 2 1.21 16.40 -1.74
C GLN A 2 1.99 15.77 -0.59
N LYS A 3 1.75 16.29 0.60
CA LYS A 3 2.35 15.77 1.82
C LYS A 3 1.47 14.63 2.35
N MET A 4 2.07 13.50 2.65
CA MET A 4 1.40 12.38 3.30
C MET A 4 1.74 12.39 4.78
N GLU A 5 0.73 12.20 5.62
CA GLU A 5 0.92 12.11 7.05
C GLU A 5 0.54 10.70 7.52
N LEU A 6 1.39 10.09 8.32
CA LEU A 6 1.18 8.78 8.91
C LEU A 6 1.03 8.89 10.44
N LYS A 7 0.59 7.79 11.05
CA LYS A 7 0.22 7.68 12.48
C LYS A 7 1.30 8.20 13.44
N GLU A 8 2.58 8.14 13.08
CA GLU A 8 3.70 8.60 13.91
C GLU A 8 4.19 10.00 13.55
N ASN A 9 3.38 10.78 12.84
CA ASN A 9 3.72 12.12 12.35
C ASN A 9 4.93 12.17 11.41
N LYS A 10 5.21 11.05 10.75
CA LYS A 10 6.20 11.02 9.69
C LYS A 10 5.53 11.40 8.38
N CYS A 11 6.13 12.36 7.70
CA CYS A 11 5.58 12.90 6.46
C CYS A 11 6.61 12.83 5.34
N ALA A 12 6.12 12.76 4.12
CA ALA A 12 6.95 12.83 2.92
C ALA A 12 6.21 13.55 1.82
N PHE A 13 6.97 14.08 0.86
CA PHE A 13 6.40 14.62 -0.36
C PHE A 13 6.25 13.49 -1.38
N PHE A 14 5.12 13.51 -2.07
CA PHE A 14 4.81 12.49 -3.05
C PHE A 14 4.18 13.13 -4.29
N GLN A 15 4.61 12.67 -5.48
CA GLN A 15 4.05 13.13 -6.74
C GLN A 15 2.94 12.19 -7.20
N PHE A 16 1.82 12.78 -7.61
CA PHE A 16 0.70 12.02 -8.14
C PHE A 16 0.01 12.81 -9.26
N LEU A 17 -0.76 12.11 -10.06
CA LEU A 17 -1.56 12.75 -11.11
C LEU A 17 -2.88 13.21 -10.53
N ALA A 18 -3.20 14.48 -10.70
CA ALA A 18 -4.51 15.04 -10.38
C ALA A 18 -5.35 15.04 -11.65
N LEU A 19 -6.35 14.17 -11.71
CA LEU A 19 -7.22 14.02 -12.88
C LEU A 19 -8.41 14.96 -12.77
N TYR A 20 -8.70 15.65 -13.85
CA TYR A 20 -9.92 16.47 -13.94
C TYR A 20 -11.02 15.81 -14.77
N LYS A 21 -10.68 14.73 -15.48
CA LYS A 21 -11.63 13.95 -16.29
C LYS A 21 -11.16 12.51 -16.35
N SER A 22 -12.08 11.57 -16.21
CA SER A 22 -11.79 10.14 -16.30
C SER A 22 -12.92 9.39 -16.96
N GLN A 23 -12.61 8.23 -17.53
CA GLN A 23 -13.58 7.29 -18.08
C GLN A 23 -13.29 5.91 -17.51
N GLY A 24 -14.32 5.17 -17.14
CA GLY A 24 -14.20 3.79 -16.70
C GLY A 24 -13.85 3.57 -15.24
N LEU A 25 -13.73 4.63 -14.44
CA LEU A 25 -13.42 4.50 -13.00
C LEU A 25 -14.65 4.27 -12.13
N GLY A 26 -15.85 4.37 -12.69
CA GLY A 26 -17.09 4.31 -11.91
C GLY A 26 -17.33 5.58 -11.09
N HIS A 27 -18.52 5.66 -10.47
CA HIS A 27 -18.93 6.84 -9.71
C HIS A 27 -18.60 6.73 -8.22
N ASP A 28 -18.24 5.54 -7.73
CA ASP A 28 -18.03 5.29 -6.30
C ASP A 28 -16.58 5.47 -5.87
N SER A 29 -15.67 5.70 -6.82
CA SER A 29 -14.25 5.85 -6.55
C SER A 29 -13.78 7.28 -6.83
N ASP A 30 -12.97 7.80 -5.92
CA ASP A 30 -12.38 9.13 -6.07
C ASP A 30 -10.99 9.08 -6.74
N GLY A 31 -10.39 7.92 -6.81
CA GLY A 31 -9.07 7.75 -7.39
C GLY A 31 -8.54 6.33 -7.32
N ILE A 32 -7.29 6.17 -7.73
CA ILE A 32 -6.59 4.88 -7.76
C ILE A 32 -5.22 5.05 -7.11
N LEU A 33 -4.92 4.17 -6.15
CA LEU A 33 -3.58 4.04 -5.59
C LEU A 33 -2.92 2.79 -6.18
N GLY A 34 -1.93 2.97 -7.07
CA GLY A 34 -1.22 1.88 -7.71
C GLY A 34 -0.23 1.21 -6.77
N LEU A 35 -0.35 -0.09 -6.59
CA LEU A 35 0.51 -0.89 -5.72
C LEU A 35 1.17 -2.05 -6.44
N SER A 36 1.05 -2.11 -7.76
CA SER A 36 1.67 -3.17 -8.55
C SER A 36 3.20 -3.10 -8.50
N PRO A 37 3.90 -4.24 -8.63
CA PRO A 37 5.36 -4.23 -8.73
C PRO A 37 5.83 -3.39 -9.93
N HIS A 38 6.93 -2.71 -9.76
CA HIS A 38 7.49 -1.86 -10.80
C HIS A 38 8.91 -2.31 -11.15
N LYS A 39 9.12 -2.69 -12.40
CA LYS A 39 10.42 -3.17 -12.87
C LYS A 39 11.38 -2.03 -13.20
N ASP A 40 10.86 -0.88 -13.57
CA ASP A 40 11.68 0.28 -13.95
C ASP A 40 12.05 1.11 -12.73
N MET A 41 13.26 0.97 -12.27
CA MET A 41 13.78 1.68 -11.10
C MET A 41 13.85 3.21 -11.31
N LYS A 42 13.84 3.69 -12.56
CA LYS A 42 13.82 5.12 -12.84
C LYS A 42 12.47 5.75 -12.49
N LYS A 43 11.40 4.97 -12.59
CA LYS A 43 10.04 5.42 -12.28
C LYS A 43 9.59 5.11 -10.86
N LYS A 44 10.47 4.59 -10.05
CA LYS A 44 10.24 4.21 -8.67
C LYS A 44 9.72 5.37 -7.81
N LYS A 45 10.10 6.62 -8.14
CA LYS A 45 9.65 7.82 -7.44
C LYS A 45 8.14 8.04 -7.52
N LEU A 46 7.49 7.49 -8.55
CA LEU A 46 6.05 7.60 -8.74
C LEU A 46 5.29 6.45 -8.06
N HIS A 47 6.02 5.50 -7.50
CA HIS A 47 5.41 4.38 -6.79
C HIS A 47 5.27 4.71 -5.31
N TYR A 48 4.05 4.62 -4.79
CA TYR A 48 3.73 5.01 -3.42
C TYR A 48 4.58 4.25 -2.38
N LEU A 49 4.64 2.92 -2.49
CA LEU A 49 5.41 2.09 -1.53
C LEU A 49 6.90 2.42 -1.54
N TRP A 50 7.48 2.58 -2.72
CA TRP A 50 8.89 2.91 -2.85
C TRP A 50 9.18 4.33 -2.33
N SER A 51 8.24 5.24 -2.52
CA SER A 51 8.35 6.58 -1.95
C SER A 51 8.36 6.54 -0.42
N LEU A 52 7.49 5.76 0.19
CA LEU A 52 7.47 5.58 1.64
C LEU A 52 8.78 4.99 2.16
N LYS A 53 9.29 3.98 1.48
CA LYS A 53 10.57 3.36 1.85
C LYS A 53 11.74 4.31 1.69
N ASP A 54 11.84 5.00 0.56
CA ASP A 54 12.94 5.92 0.29
C ASP A 54 12.96 7.11 1.24
N ASN A 55 11.82 7.49 1.80
CA ASN A 55 11.72 8.56 2.79
C ASN A 55 11.81 8.04 4.24
N GLY A 56 12.15 6.78 4.43
CA GLY A 56 12.34 6.20 5.76
C GLY A 56 11.08 6.02 6.58
N ILE A 57 9.91 6.10 5.96
CA ILE A 57 8.63 5.94 6.66
C ILE A 57 8.34 4.47 6.93
N ILE A 58 8.70 3.60 5.98
CA ILE A 58 8.63 2.15 6.12
C ILE A 58 9.99 1.54 5.77
N ASP A 59 10.31 0.39 6.33
CA ASP A 59 11.58 -0.30 6.09
C ASP A 59 11.57 -1.16 4.84
N ARG A 60 10.39 -1.59 4.42
CA ARG A 60 10.19 -2.51 3.30
C ARG A 60 9.08 -2.00 2.40
N ALA A 61 9.31 -2.04 1.09
CA ALA A 61 8.28 -1.72 0.09
C ALA A 61 7.28 -2.88 0.00
N MET A 62 6.43 -2.99 1.00
CA MET A 62 5.47 -4.07 1.16
C MET A 62 4.14 -3.52 1.64
N VAL A 63 3.07 -4.12 1.19
CA VAL A 63 1.74 -3.85 1.72
C VAL A 63 1.02 -5.17 1.95
N SER A 64 0.30 -5.27 3.05
CA SER A 64 -0.55 -6.40 3.36
C SER A 64 -1.99 -5.94 3.56
N PHE A 65 -2.92 -6.77 3.15
CA PHE A 65 -4.35 -6.50 3.30
C PHE A 65 -4.97 -7.58 4.20
N SER A 66 -5.74 -7.13 5.17
CA SER A 66 -6.58 -8.00 5.97
C SER A 66 -8.02 -7.68 5.63
N ILE A 67 -8.66 -8.58 4.90
CA ILE A 67 -10.04 -8.43 4.46
C ILE A 67 -10.89 -9.33 5.35
N THR A 68 -11.59 -8.72 6.29
CA THR A 68 -12.37 -9.43 7.29
C THR A 68 -13.83 -9.00 7.22
N SER A 69 -14.72 -9.82 7.78
CA SER A 69 -16.13 -9.49 7.88
C SER A 69 -16.40 -8.65 9.12
N LYS A 70 -17.14 -7.56 8.96
CA LYS A 70 -17.62 -6.75 10.09
C LYS A 70 -18.52 -7.56 11.03
N GLU A 71 -19.20 -8.56 10.50
CA GLU A 71 -20.07 -9.45 11.28
C GLU A 71 -19.29 -10.27 12.31
N MET A 72 -18.01 -10.50 12.06
CA MET A 72 -17.12 -11.18 13.01
C MET A 72 -16.44 -10.23 13.98
N GLY A 73 -16.80 -8.95 13.96
CA GLY A 73 -16.24 -7.94 14.88
C GLY A 73 -14.82 -7.51 14.55
N GLU A 74 -14.32 -7.86 13.38
CA GLU A 74 -12.97 -7.51 12.93
C GLU A 74 -13.01 -6.34 11.95
N THR A 75 -12.02 -5.45 12.03
CA THR A 75 -11.89 -4.31 11.14
C THR A 75 -10.90 -4.64 10.03
N PRO A 76 -11.31 -4.58 8.74
CA PRO A 76 -10.37 -4.76 7.63
C PRO A 76 -9.37 -3.60 7.60
N TYR A 77 -8.14 -3.89 7.17
CA TYR A 77 -7.09 -2.87 7.12
C TYR A 77 -6.07 -3.17 6.02
N ALA A 78 -5.31 -2.15 5.66
CA ALA A 78 -4.09 -2.26 4.87
C ALA A 78 -2.91 -1.87 5.78
N LEU A 79 -1.87 -2.69 5.78
CA LEU A 79 -0.65 -2.42 6.56
C LEU A 79 0.51 -2.20 5.60
N PHE A 80 1.10 -1.02 5.65
CA PHE A 80 2.25 -0.66 4.82
C PHE A 80 3.55 -0.96 5.58
N GLY A 81 4.48 -1.62 4.91
CA GLY A 81 5.78 -1.93 5.46
C GLY A 81 5.93 -3.31 6.08
N GLY A 82 4.89 -4.11 6.12
CA GLY A 82 4.96 -5.44 6.71
C GLY A 82 3.62 -6.17 6.74
N TYR A 83 3.53 -7.16 7.62
CA TYR A 83 2.32 -7.92 7.85
C TYR A 83 2.20 -8.29 9.33
N ASN A 84 1.01 -8.63 9.77
CA ASN A 84 0.76 -9.06 11.13
C ASN A 84 0.70 -10.59 11.18
N SER A 85 1.76 -11.21 11.69
CA SER A 85 1.87 -12.67 11.77
C SER A 85 0.82 -13.32 12.66
N THR A 86 0.26 -12.58 13.62
CA THR A 86 -0.78 -13.11 14.52
C THR A 86 -2.09 -13.42 13.79
N GLN A 87 -2.29 -12.84 12.61
CA GLN A 87 -3.49 -13.08 11.79
C GLN A 87 -3.30 -14.18 10.74
N ILE A 88 -2.15 -14.83 10.75
CA ILE A 88 -1.83 -15.92 9.82
C ILE A 88 -1.89 -17.24 10.57
N VAL A 89 -2.64 -18.20 10.05
CA VAL A 89 -2.66 -19.54 10.60
C VAL A 89 -1.26 -20.16 10.47
N GLY A 90 -0.64 -20.52 11.61
CA GLY A 90 0.73 -20.98 11.65
C GLY A 90 1.79 -19.89 11.72
N GLY A 91 1.37 -18.62 11.89
CA GLY A 91 2.29 -17.48 11.94
C GLY A 91 2.99 -17.23 10.61
N ALA A 92 4.20 -16.67 10.65
CA ALA A 92 4.96 -16.36 9.44
C ALA A 92 5.24 -17.61 8.57
N GLU A 93 5.34 -18.78 9.18
CA GLU A 93 5.54 -20.03 8.47
C GLU A 93 4.31 -20.46 7.65
N GLY A 94 3.13 -19.94 7.98
CA GLY A 94 1.90 -20.18 7.23
C GLY A 94 1.79 -19.40 5.93
N LEU A 95 2.70 -18.47 5.67
CA LEU A 95 2.72 -17.71 4.42
C LEU A 95 3.16 -18.58 3.25
N LYS A 96 2.38 -18.53 2.17
CA LYS A 96 2.77 -19.11 0.89
C LYS A 96 3.31 -18.00 0.01
N THR A 97 4.50 -18.20 -0.55
CA THR A 97 5.17 -17.18 -1.35
C THR A 97 5.23 -17.63 -2.81
N PHE A 98 4.87 -16.71 -3.70
CA PHE A 98 4.94 -16.93 -5.13
C PHE A 98 5.87 -15.89 -5.74
N LYS A 99 6.79 -16.36 -6.58
CA LYS A 99 7.72 -15.45 -7.25
C LYS A 99 6.97 -14.64 -8.31
N ASN A 100 7.20 -13.34 -8.31
CA ASN A 100 6.67 -12.45 -9.33
C ASN A 100 7.59 -12.44 -10.56
N PHE A 101 6.99 -12.29 -11.72
CA PHE A 101 7.74 -12.26 -12.99
C PHE A 101 8.46 -10.95 -13.23
#